data_acee86b1c36692adffab9319a108691c
#
_entry.id   acee86b1c36692adffab9319a108691c
#
_cell.length_a   1.000
_cell.length_b   1.000
_cell.length_c   1.000
_cell.angle_alpha   90.00
_cell.angle_beta   90.00
_cell.angle_gamma   90.00
#
_symmetry.space_group_name_H-M   'P 1'
#
loop_
_entity.id
_entity.type
_entity.pdbx_description
1 polymer ?
#
loop_
_entity_poly.entity_id
_entity_poly.type
_entity_poly.pdbx_seq_one_letter_code
_entity_poly.pdbx_strand_id
1 'polypeptide(L)'
;MAWDANRKVGAESQKTYAGKIYSGFMDKYLSGTNILEIGHRGSGEWETELGIVPNATGIDLGYPGYDGIHLPFPDNSQDAVYSSHCLEHIEDFPTALQEWFRVLKVGGFLIVVVPHYQLYEKTFFLPSRFNDDHKRLYHPGVLLMELHNSLPIGEWRLRHCQENDLGFDYTLPVDVHSSGSYEIECVIEKIPHHPYIDQMVELGNLQQRGWKERP
;
A
#
# COMPACT_ATOMS: atom_id res chain seq x y z
N MET A 1 -1.95 -15.78 15.57
CA MET A 1 -0.90 -16.48 14.80
C MET A 1 0.43 -16.19 15.48
N ALA A 2 1.34 -17.15 15.62
CA ALA A 2 2.67 -16.85 16.16
C ALA A 2 3.57 -16.43 14.98
N TRP A 3 4.05 -15.19 14.99
CA TRP A 3 4.96 -14.67 13.99
C TRP A 3 6.40 -15.14 14.26
N ASP A 4 7.09 -15.58 13.22
CA ASP A 4 8.51 -15.97 13.31
C ASP A 4 9.37 -14.85 12.73
N ALA A 5 10.02 -14.08 13.58
CA ALA A 5 10.89 -12.97 13.18
C ALA A 5 12.14 -13.42 12.37
N ASN A 6 12.45 -14.73 12.36
CA ASN A 6 13.54 -15.30 11.56
C ASN A 6 13.05 -15.81 10.18
N ARG A 7 11.74 -15.73 9.91
CA ARG A 7 11.18 -16.12 8.61
C ARG A 7 11.85 -15.30 7.51
N LYS A 8 12.26 -15.97 6.45
CA LYS A 8 12.76 -15.32 5.26
C LYS A 8 11.59 -14.89 4.37
N VAL A 9 11.49 -13.61 4.13
CA VAL A 9 10.49 -12.99 3.25
C VAL A 9 11.18 -12.30 2.09
N GLY A 10 10.41 -11.72 1.16
CA GLY A 10 10.96 -10.98 0.04
C GLY A 10 11.98 -9.92 0.46
N ALA A 11 13.00 -9.72 -0.35
CA ALA A 11 14.22 -8.97 0.01
C ALA A 11 13.92 -7.56 0.56
N GLU A 12 12.97 -6.84 -0.05
CA GLU A 12 12.60 -5.49 0.39
C GLU A 12 11.86 -5.56 1.74
N SER A 13 10.85 -6.39 1.85
CA SER A 13 10.08 -6.58 3.07
C SER A 13 10.93 -7.12 4.24
N GLN A 14 12.00 -7.87 3.96
CA GLN A 14 12.89 -8.43 4.97
C GLN A 14 13.52 -7.36 5.87
N LYS A 15 13.78 -6.17 5.34
CA LYS A 15 14.45 -5.06 6.03
C LYS A 15 13.66 -4.59 7.25
N THR A 16 12.33 -4.61 7.17
CA THR A 16 11.43 -4.12 8.22
C THR A 16 10.62 -5.21 8.90
N TYR A 17 10.69 -6.47 8.41
CA TYR A 17 9.84 -7.56 8.85
C TYR A 17 9.89 -7.84 10.37
N ALA A 18 11.09 -8.01 10.92
CA ALA A 18 11.24 -8.25 12.34
C ALA A 18 10.73 -7.06 13.18
N GLY A 19 10.98 -5.83 12.73
CA GLY A 19 10.46 -4.62 13.37
C GLY A 19 8.93 -4.56 13.39
N LYS A 20 8.28 -4.96 12.29
CA LYS A 20 6.81 -5.06 12.21
C LYS A 20 6.24 -6.08 13.20
N ILE A 21 6.94 -7.19 13.43
CA ILE A 21 6.55 -8.19 14.45
C ILE A 21 6.69 -7.60 15.85
N TYR A 22 7.88 -7.06 16.19
CA TYR A 22 8.16 -6.56 17.52
C TYR A 22 7.33 -5.34 17.93
N SER A 23 6.94 -4.51 16.96
CA SER A 23 6.03 -3.38 17.21
C SER A 23 4.56 -3.77 17.38
N GLY A 24 4.20 -5.04 17.14
CA GLY A 24 2.82 -5.51 17.12
C GLY A 24 2.05 -5.12 15.85
N PHE A 25 2.71 -4.56 14.84
CA PHE A 25 2.10 -4.19 13.57
C PHE A 25 1.40 -5.36 12.90
N MET A 26 2.07 -6.52 12.87
CA MET A 26 1.54 -7.74 12.26
C MET A 26 0.26 -8.22 12.96
N ASP A 27 0.27 -8.24 14.29
CA ASP A 27 -0.91 -8.64 15.08
C ASP A 27 -2.07 -7.67 14.91
N LYS A 28 -1.76 -6.40 14.76
CA LYS A 28 -2.79 -5.35 14.65
C LYS A 28 -3.46 -5.31 13.28
N TYR A 29 -2.71 -5.48 12.20
CA TYR A 29 -3.19 -5.20 10.85
C TYR A 29 -3.27 -6.44 9.95
N LEU A 30 -2.56 -7.52 10.28
CA LEU A 30 -2.42 -8.72 9.43
C LEU A 30 -2.76 -10.02 10.18
N SER A 31 -3.60 -9.96 11.20
CA SER A 31 -4.04 -11.12 11.99
C SER A 31 -5.25 -11.85 11.42
N GLY A 32 -5.87 -11.36 10.37
CA GLY A 32 -7.01 -11.98 9.70
C GLY A 32 -6.69 -13.33 9.06
N THR A 33 -7.72 -14.01 8.55
CA THR A 33 -7.61 -15.31 7.87
C THR A 33 -7.61 -15.20 6.36
N ASN A 34 -8.28 -14.18 5.82
CA ASN A 34 -8.38 -13.94 4.38
C ASN A 34 -7.53 -12.71 4.04
N ILE A 35 -6.29 -12.94 3.66
CA ILE A 35 -5.32 -11.87 3.38
C ILE A 35 -4.79 -12.05 1.97
N LEU A 36 -4.75 -10.97 1.19
CA LEU A 36 -4.08 -10.92 -0.10
C LEU A 36 -2.73 -10.21 0.05
N GLU A 37 -1.72 -10.76 -0.61
CA GLU A 37 -0.40 -10.12 -0.75
C GLU A 37 -0.15 -9.82 -2.23
N ILE A 38 -0.29 -8.54 -2.60
CA ILE A 38 -0.22 -8.06 -3.98
C ILE A 38 1.24 -7.78 -4.37
N GLY A 39 1.64 -8.22 -5.56
CA GLY A 39 3.01 -8.13 -6.03
C GLY A 39 3.89 -9.27 -5.52
N HIS A 40 3.28 -10.28 -4.89
CA HIS A 40 3.98 -11.47 -4.42
C HIS A 40 3.72 -12.65 -5.35
N ARG A 41 4.76 -13.12 -5.98
CA ARG A 41 4.73 -14.34 -6.81
C ARG A 41 4.75 -15.56 -5.91
N GLY A 42 3.58 -16.07 -5.55
CA GLY A 42 3.40 -17.20 -4.63
C GLY A 42 4.01 -18.54 -5.09
N SER A 43 4.47 -18.65 -6.34
CA SER A 43 5.12 -19.84 -6.89
C SER A 43 5.74 -19.51 -8.26
N GLY A 44 7.02 -19.74 -8.44
CA GLY A 44 7.73 -19.54 -9.70
C GLY A 44 9.23 -19.74 -9.53
N GLU A 45 10.04 -19.35 -10.50
CA GLU A 45 11.51 -19.47 -10.46
C GLU A 45 12.18 -18.76 -9.26
N TRP A 46 11.42 -17.97 -8.51
CA TRP A 46 11.80 -17.21 -7.32
C TRP A 46 11.25 -17.82 -6.02
N GLU A 47 11.00 -19.13 -6.00
CA GLU A 47 10.43 -19.90 -4.87
C GLU A 47 11.17 -19.77 -3.52
N THR A 48 12.27 -19.04 -3.46
CA THR A 48 13.02 -18.81 -2.23
C THR A 48 12.49 -17.69 -1.37
N GLU A 49 11.60 -16.85 -1.89
CA GLU A 49 11.02 -15.72 -1.17
C GLU A 49 9.60 -16.02 -0.72
N LEU A 50 9.41 -16.03 0.58
CA LEU A 50 8.09 -16.21 1.18
C LEU A 50 7.40 -14.85 1.34
N GLY A 51 6.06 -14.86 1.20
CA GLY A 51 5.26 -13.69 1.55
C GLY A 51 5.42 -13.29 3.01
N ILE A 52 5.18 -12.02 3.30
CA ILE A 52 5.27 -11.46 4.65
C ILE A 52 4.24 -12.11 5.60
N VAL A 53 3.06 -12.47 5.07
CA VAL A 53 2.00 -13.10 5.85
C VAL A 53 1.98 -14.61 5.56
N PRO A 54 2.26 -15.47 6.56
CA PRO A 54 2.06 -16.90 6.40
C PRO A 54 0.60 -17.20 6.02
N ASN A 55 0.41 -17.98 4.96
CA ASN A 55 -0.91 -18.36 4.43
C ASN A 55 -1.73 -17.25 3.76
N ALA A 56 -1.14 -16.09 3.49
CA ALA A 56 -1.78 -15.13 2.58
C ALA A 56 -1.88 -15.72 1.16
N THR A 57 -2.87 -15.28 0.42
CA THR A 57 -2.95 -15.57 -1.01
C THR A 57 -2.07 -14.57 -1.75
N GLY A 58 -0.98 -15.03 -2.34
CA GLY A 58 -0.11 -14.22 -3.18
C GLY A 58 -0.76 -13.92 -4.52
N ILE A 59 -0.75 -12.65 -4.93
CA ILE A 59 -1.35 -12.16 -6.18
C ILE A 59 -0.28 -11.45 -7.00
N ASP A 60 0.01 -11.98 -8.17
CA ASP A 60 0.88 -11.35 -9.17
C ASP A 60 0.38 -11.71 -10.57
N LEU A 61 1.00 -11.11 -11.60
CA LEU A 61 0.74 -11.47 -13.01
C LEU A 61 0.90 -13.00 -13.18
N GLY A 62 -0.15 -13.63 -13.71
CA GLY A 62 -0.24 -15.09 -13.81
C GLY A 62 -1.16 -15.74 -12.77
N TYR A 63 -1.61 -15.03 -11.74
CA TYR A 63 -2.66 -15.53 -10.87
C TYR A 63 -3.97 -15.67 -11.67
N PRO A 64 -4.70 -16.81 -11.59
CA PRO A 64 -5.90 -17.03 -12.40
C PRO A 64 -6.96 -15.94 -12.22
N GLY A 65 -7.29 -15.26 -13.29
CA GLY A 65 -8.30 -14.19 -13.31
C GLY A 65 -7.81 -12.82 -12.85
N TYR A 66 -6.52 -12.66 -12.56
CA TYR A 66 -5.90 -11.36 -12.27
C TYR A 66 -5.22 -10.81 -13.53
N ASP A 67 -5.56 -9.60 -13.93
CA ASP A 67 -5.04 -8.93 -15.14
C ASP A 67 -3.99 -7.85 -14.83
N GLY A 68 -3.56 -7.73 -13.57
CA GLY A 68 -2.65 -6.70 -13.08
C GLY A 68 -3.38 -5.57 -12.32
N ILE A 69 -4.72 -5.52 -12.40
CA ILE A 69 -5.56 -4.51 -11.76
C ILE A 69 -6.75 -5.14 -11.04
N HIS A 70 -7.60 -5.88 -11.79
CA HIS A 70 -8.85 -6.41 -11.27
C HIS A 70 -8.65 -7.72 -10.49
N LEU A 71 -9.11 -7.72 -9.24
CA LEU A 71 -8.96 -8.86 -8.35
C LEU A 71 -10.13 -9.85 -8.52
N PRO A 72 -9.85 -11.16 -8.74
CA PRO A 72 -10.89 -12.19 -8.89
C PRO A 72 -11.48 -12.63 -7.54
N PHE A 73 -11.75 -11.68 -6.67
CA PHE A 73 -12.34 -11.90 -5.34
C PHE A 73 -13.61 -11.09 -5.17
N PRO A 74 -14.59 -11.64 -4.41
CA PRO A 74 -15.83 -10.90 -4.11
C PRO A 74 -15.57 -9.63 -3.30
N ASP A 75 -16.51 -8.70 -3.38
CA ASP A 75 -16.56 -7.54 -2.50
C ASP A 75 -16.61 -7.97 -1.03
N ASN A 76 -15.94 -7.22 -0.17
CA ASN A 76 -15.97 -7.42 1.28
C ASN A 76 -15.61 -8.86 1.71
N SER A 77 -14.65 -9.49 1.04
CA SER A 77 -14.22 -10.87 1.30
C SER A 77 -12.90 -10.98 2.07
N GLN A 78 -12.07 -9.91 2.06
CA GLN A 78 -10.72 -9.92 2.62
C GLN A 78 -10.64 -9.18 3.95
N ASP A 79 -9.87 -9.74 4.88
CA ASP A 79 -9.57 -9.09 6.17
C ASP A 79 -8.45 -8.05 6.03
N ALA A 80 -7.52 -8.31 5.12
CA ALA A 80 -6.47 -7.35 4.76
C ALA A 80 -5.99 -7.53 3.32
N VAL A 81 -5.49 -6.44 2.74
CA VAL A 81 -4.69 -6.43 1.51
C VAL A 81 -3.36 -5.77 1.84
N TYR A 82 -2.28 -6.50 1.60
CA TYR A 82 -0.91 -6.02 1.75
C TYR A 82 -0.25 -5.89 0.39
N SER A 83 0.35 -4.74 0.11
CA SER A 83 1.11 -4.48 -1.11
C SER A 83 2.43 -3.83 -0.74
N SER A 84 3.54 -4.39 -1.22
CA SER A 84 4.88 -3.88 -0.98
C SER A 84 5.66 -3.82 -2.28
N HIS A 85 6.20 -2.65 -2.60
CA HIS A 85 6.99 -2.42 -3.82
C HIS A 85 6.26 -2.91 -5.09
N CYS A 86 4.99 -2.53 -5.21
CA CYS A 86 4.12 -2.91 -6.33
C CYS A 86 3.35 -1.72 -6.90
N LEU A 87 2.80 -0.84 -6.05
CA LEU A 87 1.95 0.27 -6.50
C LEU A 87 2.69 1.24 -7.43
N GLU A 88 3.98 1.45 -7.23
CA GLU A 88 4.83 2.31 -8.06
C GLU A 88 4.94 1.84 -9.52
N HIS A 89 4.69 0.57 -9.78
CA HIS A 89 4.73 -0.03 -11.12
C HIS A 89 3.38 0.03 -11.86
N ILE A 90 2.27 0.22 -11.15
CA ILE A 90 0.92 0.17 -11.72
C ILE A 90 0.56 1.52 -12.34
N GLU A 91 0.33 1.58 -13.65
CA GLU A 91 0.00 2.82 -14.33
C GLU A 91 -1.40 3.32 -13.96
N ASP A 92 -2.41 2.46 -14.00
CA ASP A 92 -3.77 2.75 -13.52
C ASP A 92 -3.92 2.44 -12.03
N PHE A 93 -3.13 3.13 -11.21
CA PHE A 93 -3.17 2.99 -9.76
C PHE A 93 -4.52 3.37 -9.13
N PRO A 94 -5.30 4.33 -9.67
CA PRO A 94 -6.61 4.63 -9.08
C PRO A 94 -7.54 3.43 -9.12
N THR A 95 -7.62 2.73 -10.25
CA THR A 95 -8.44 1.52 -10.39
C THR A 95 -7.89 0.40 -9.52
N ALA A 96 -6.57 0.20 -9.45
CA ALA A 96 -5.96 -0.80 -8.58
C ALA A 96 -6.28 -0.54 -7.09
N LEU A 97 -6.17 0.70 -6.61
CA LEU A 97 -6.51 1.07 -5.23
C LEU A 97 -8.00 0.85 -4.93
N GLN A 98 -8.88 1.16 -5.88
CA GLN A 98 -10.33 0.89 -5.76
C GLN A 98 -10.61 -0.60 -5.67
N GLU A 99 -9.95 -1.43 -6.47
CA GLU A 99 -10.09 -2.89 -6.43
C GLU A 99 -9.58 -3.47 -5.11
N TRP A 100 -8.41 -3.03 -4.64
CA TRP A 100 -7.88 -3.44 -3.34
C TRP A 100 -8.82 -3.06 -2.21
N PHE A 101 -9.44 -1.89 -2.28
CA PHE A 101 -10.41 -1.43 -1.30
C PHE A 101 -11.77 -2.15 -1.42
N ARG A 102 -12.23 -2.45 -2.64
CA ARG A 102 -13.49 -3.16 -2.91
C ARG A 102 -13.54 -4.50 -2.19
N VAL A 103 -12.49 -5.28 -2.31
CA VAL A 103 -12.41 -6.62 -1.72
C VAL A 103 -12.30 -6.62 -0.19
N LEU A 104 -11.89 -5.52 0.43
CA LEU A 104 -11.80 -5.42 1.88
C LEU A 104 -13.16 -5.44 2.55
N LYS A 105 -13.28 -6.20 3.64
CA LYS A 105 -14.38 -6.09 4.60
C LYS A 105 -14.36 -4.74 5.31
N VAL A 106 -15.50 -4.30 5.80
CA VAL A 106 -15.55 -3.23 6.80
C VAL A 106 -14.79 -3.68 8.05
N GLY A 107 -13.89 -2.84 8.55
CA GLY A 107 -12.92 -3.18 9.60
C GLY A 107 -11.63 -3.83 9.07
N GLY A 108 -11.55 -4.14 7.77
CA GLY A 108 -10.33 -4.64 7.12
C GLY A 108 -9.33 -3.53 6.80
N PHE A 109 -8.08 -3.93 6.55
CA PHE A 109 -6.96 -3.00 6.38
C PHE A 109 -6.35 -3.11 4.97
N LEU A 110 -6.07 -1.96 4.36
CA LEU A 110 -5.17 -1.85 3.22
C LEU A 110 -3.82 -1.33 3.72
N ILE A 111 -2.78 -2.12 3.50
CA ILE A 111 -1.40 -1.79 3.81
C ILE A 111 -0.65 -1.58 2.51
N VAL A 112 -0.11 -0.38 2.32
CA VAL A 112 0.68 -0.02 1.13
C VAL A 112 2.06 0.40 1.57
N VAL A 113 3.07 -0.29 1.03
CA VAL A 113 4.50 0.01 1.23
C VAL A 113 5.09 0.35 -0.13
N VAL A 114 5.68 1.53 -0.25
CA VAL A 114 6.29 2.02 -1.50
C VAL A 114 7.68 2.59 -1.24
N PRO A 115 8.58 2.62 -2.23
CA PRO A 115 9.89 3.23 -2.08
C PRO A 115 9.79 4.75 -1.91
N HIS A 116 10.62 5.29 -1.03
CA HIS A 116 10.71 6.72 -0.80
C HIS A 116 11.62 7.40 -1.83
N TYR A 117 11.15 8.45 -2.51
CA TYR A 117 11.85 9.06 -3.65
C TYR A 117 13.25 9.61 -3.31
N GLN A 118 13.46 10.17 -2.11
CA GLN A 118 14.78 10.67 -1.69
C GLN A 118 15.72 9.54 -1.30
N LEU A 119 15.20 8.47 -0.72
CA LEU A 119 16.03 7.41 -0.15
C LEU A 119 16.35 6.32 -1.20
N TYR A 120 15.36 5.90 -1.97
CA TYR A 120 15.55 4.91 -3.04
C TYR A 120 15.89 5.57 -4.37
N GLU A 121 14.96 6.38 -4.89
CA GLU A 121 15.03 6.93 -6.25
C GLU A 121 16.19 7.91 -6.42
N LYS A 122 16.52 8.63 -5.36
CA LYS A 122 17.56 9.69 -5.31
C LYS A 122 17.42 10.68 -6.48
N THR A 123 16.17 10.95 -6.88
CA THR A 123 15.79 11.90 -7.93
C THR A 123 14.43 12.52 -7.61
N PHE A 124 14.17 13.71 -8.16
CA PHE A 124 12.88 14.40 -8.06
C PHE A 124 11.98 14.18 -9.28
N PHE A 125 12.51 13.55 -10.33
CA PHE A 125 11.83 13.37 -11.59
C PHE A 125 12.05 11.96 -12.14
N LEU A 126 11.05 11.43 -12.83
CA LEU A 126 11.19 10.19 -13.61
C LEU A 126 12.13 10.41 -14.82
N PRO A 127 12.83 9.39 -15.27
CA PRO A 127 12.80 8.02 -14.74
C PRO A 127 13.50 7.88 -13.38
N SER A 128 13.15 6.82 -12.64
CA SER A 128 13.89 6.41 -11.45
C SER A 128 15.35 6.14 -11.78
N ARG A 129 16.24 6.41 -10.83
CA ARG A 129 17.68 6.16 -11.02
C ARG A 129 18.02 4.68 -10.98
N PHE A 130 17.26 3.89 -10.23
CA PHE A 130 17.59 2.49 -9.93
C PHE A 130 16.56 1.48 -10.45
N ASN A 131 15.41 1.94 -10.92
CA ASN A 131 14.38 1.07 -11.51
C ASN A 131 13.55 1.81 -12.56
N ASP A 132 13.83 1.57 -13.83
CA ASP A 132 13.19 2.24 -14.98
C ASP A 132 11.69 1.93 -15.08
N ASP A 133 11.21 0.89 -14.39
CA ASP A 133 9.79 0.49 -14.42
C ASP A 133 8.92 1.24 -13.41
N HIS A 134 9.51 2.06 -12.55
CA HIS A 134 8.73 2.93 -11.66
C HIS A 134 7.99 4.00 -12.46
N LYS A 135 6.69 4.05 -12.30
CA LYS A 135 5.79 5.03 -12.94
C LYS A 135 5.54 6.25 -12.06
N ARG A 136 5.95 6.20 -10.80
CA ARG A 136 5.72 7.24 -9.79
C ARG A 136 6.88 7.34 -8.80
N LEU A 137 7.02 8.54 -8.23
CA LEU A 137 7.95 8.83 -7.16
C LEU A 137 7.16 9.19 -5.90
N TYR A 138 7.41 8.50 -4.80
CA TYR A 138 6.62 8.66 -3.59
C TYR A 138 7.33 9.45 -2.49
N HIS A 139 6.58 10.31 -1.84
CA HIS A 139 6.75 10.75 -0.46
C HIS A 139 5.38 10.64 0.25
N PRO A 140 5.31 10.73 1.58
CA PRO A 140 4.04 10.47 2.29
C PRO A 140 2.85 11.28 1.77
N GLY A 141 3.06 12.55 1.44
CA GLY A 141 2.00 13.42 0.93
C GLY A 141 1.45 12.98 -0.43
N VAL A 142 2.28 12.44 -1.33
CA VAL A 142 1.83 11.92 -2.63
C VAL A 142 1.00 10.68 -2.42
N LEU A 143 1.48 9.72 -1.62
CA LEU A 143 0.75 8.48 -1.34
C LEU A 143 -0.62 8.77 -0.69
N LEU A 144 -0.66 9.64 0.32
CA LEU A 144 -1.91 10.01 0.98
C LEU A 144 -2.89 10.73 0.04
N MET A 145 -2.39 11.56 -0.88
CA MET A 145 -3.21 12.24 -1.88
C MET A 145 -3.79 11.24 -2.90
N GLU A 146 -3.00 10.26 -3.35
CA GLU A 146 -3.47 9.20 -4.25
C GLU A 146 -4.57 8.36 -3.58
N LEU A 147 -4.37 7.96 -2.32
CA LEU A 147 -5.41 7.27 -1.53
C LEU A 147 -6.68 8.12 -1.40
N HIS A 148 -6.52 9.41 -1.06
CA HIS A 148 -7.66 10.32 -0.90
C HIS A 148 -8.46 10.50 -2.19
N ASN A 149 -7.79 10.60 -3.32
CA ASN A 149 -8.42 10.84 -4.61
C ASN A 149 -9.02 9.58 -5.23
N SER A 150 -8.50 8.40 -4.87
CA SER A 150 -8.92 7.12 -5.45
C SER A 150 -10.03 6.42 -4.65
N LEU A 151 -10.08 6.64 -3.34
CA LEU A 151 -10.97 5.88 -2.46
C LEU A 151 -12.24 6.66 -2.08
N PRO A 152 -13.35 5.96 -1.77
CA PRO A 152 -14.61 6.60 -1.42
C PRO A 152 -14.49 7.53 -0.20
N ILE A 153 -14.96 8.76 -0.34
CA ILE A 153 -14.93 9.76 0.73
C ILE A 153 -15.72 9.26 1.94
N GLY A 154 -15.10 9.28 3.11
CA GLY A 154 -15.77 8.94 4.39
C GLY A 154 -15.87 7.45 4.67
N GLU A 155 -15.36 6.58 3.80
CA GLU A 155 -15.38 5.13 3.99
C GLU A 155 -14.05 4.54 4.45
N TRP A 156 -13.08 5.37 4.75
CA TRP A 156 -11.79 4.93 5.28
C TRP A 156 -11.19 5.88 6.31
N ARG A 157 -10.25 5.37 7.11
CA ARG A 157 -9.48 6.15 8.08
C ARG A 157 -8.01 5.75 8.02
N LEU A 158 -7.15 6.74 8.05
CA LEU A 158 -5.71 6.55 8.22
C LEU A 158 -5.45 5.96 9.62
N ARG A 159 -4.72 4.87 9.70
CA ARG A 159 -4.34 4.20 10.95
C ARG A 159 -2.86 4.27 11.24
N HIS A 160 -2.04 4.35 10.20
CA HIS A 160 -0.59 4.44 10.30
C HIS A 160 -0.03 5.08 9.03
N CYS A 161 1.00 5.91 9.18
CA CYS A 161 1.82 6.38 8.08
C CYS A 161 3.21 6.69 8.63
N GLN A 162 4.23 6.04 8.08
CA GLN A 162 5.61 6.15 8.56
C GLN A 162 6.59 6.06 7.40
N GLU A 163 7.66 6.84 7.49
CA GLU A 163 8.86 6.65 6.69
C GLU A 163 9.79 5.69 7.45
N ASN A 164 10.28 4.67 6.76
CA ASN A 164 11.20 3.66 7.30
C ASN A 164 12.57 3.83 6.67
N ASP A 165 13.51 4.29 7.44
CA ASP A 165 14.92 4.48 7.06
C ASP A 165 15.89 3.67 7.92
N LEU A 166 15.40 2.59 8.53
CA LEU A 166 16.21 1.73 9.41
C LEU A 166 17.47 1.22 8.71
N GLY A 167 18.62 1.56 9.25
CA GLY A 167 19.92 1.18 8.69
C GLY A 167 20.29 1.88 7.38
N PHE A 168 19.58 2.95 6.99
CA PHE A 168 19.89 3.73 5.81
C PHE A 168 21.19 4.51 6.02
N ASP A 169 22.08 4.46 5.03
CA ASP A 169 23.34 5.22 5.05
C ASP A 169 23.19 6.52 4.26
N TYR A 170 23.00 7.63 4.97
CA TYR A 170 22.88 8.98 4.41
C TYR A 170 24.17 9.54 3.81
N THR A 171 25.31 8.84 3.94
CA THR A 171 26.58 9.26 3.36
C THR A 171 26.82 8.76 1.96
N LEU A 172 25.99 7.81 1.49
CA LEU A 172 26.08 7.24 0.15
C LEU A 172 25.82 8.29 -0.94
N PRO A 173 26.66 8.35 -1.97
CA PRO A 173 26.43 9.19 -3.14
C PRO A 173 25.10 8.87 -3.83
N VAL A 174 24.60 9.83 -4.61
CA VAL A 174 23.30 9.71 -5.29
C VAL A 174 23.25 8.60 -6.35
N ASP A 175 24.40 8.21 -6.91
CA ASP A 175 24.56 7.17 -7.92
C ASP A 175 24.82 5.78 -7.33
N VAL A 176 24.86 5.66 -6.00
CA VAL A 176 24.99 4.38 -5.30
C VAL A 176 23.65 3.94 -4.77
N HIS A 177 23.26 2.71 -5.06
CA HIS A 177 22.01 2.12 -4.54
C HIS A 177 22.02 2.11 -3.01
N SER A 178 20.88 2.41 -2.42
CA SER A 178 20.74 2.52 -0.97
C SER A 178 20.88 1.16 -0.28
N SER A 179 21.49 1.16 0.89
CA SER A 179 21.44 0.07 1.87
C SER A 179 20.42 0.43 2.95
N GLY A 180 19.95 -0.56 3.70
CA GLY A 180 18.92 -0.35 4.71
C GLY A 180 17.52 -0.16 4.13
N SER A 181 16.59 0.28 4.96
CA SER A 181 15.22 0.56 4.54
C SER A 181 15.10 1.93 3.86
N TYR A 182 14.14 2.08 2.98
CA TYR A 182 13.86 3.31 2.23
C TYR A 182 12.37 3.39 1.83
N GLU A 183 11.51 2.98 2.75
CA GLU A 183 10.09 2.74 2.48
C GLU A 183 9.21 3.82 3.11
N ILE A 184 8.06 4.05 2.50
CA ILE A 184 6.90 4.68 3.12
C ILE A 184 5.87 3.57 3.37
N GLU A 185 5.45 3.42 4.62
CA GLU A 185 4.44 2.47 5.03
C GLU A 185 3.16 3.20 5.42
N CYS A 186 2.05 2.85 4.78
CA CYS A 186 0.75 3.45 5.03
C CYS A 186 -0.30 2.37 5.29
N VAL A 187 -1.13 2.55 6.32
CA VAL A 187 -2.25 1.67 6.63
C VAL A 187 -3.53 2.48 6.72
N ILE A 188 -4.52 2.08 5.95
CA ILE A 188 -5.89 2.57 6.09
C ILE A 188 -6.82 1.44 6.52
N GLU A 189 -7.88 1.78 7.25
CA GLU A 189 -8.97 0.88 7.62
C GLU A 189 -10.22 1.25 6.83
N LYS A 190 -10.88 0.26 6.25
CA LYS A 190 -12.21 0.42 5.66
C LYS A 190 -13.24 0.53 6.77
N ILE A 191 -13.97 1.64 6.80
CA ILE A 191 -15.04 1.89 7.77
C ILE A 191 -16.41 1.86 7.09
N PRO A 192 -17.49 1.65 7.83
CA PRO A 192 -18.82 1.70 7.24
C PRO A 192 -19.12 3.11 6.73
N HIS A 193 -19.83 3.17 5.60
CA HIS A 193 -20.40 4.43 5.14
C HIS A 193 -21.46 4.93 6.13
N HIS A 194 -21.30 6.17 6.57
CA HIS A 194 -22.26 6.80 7.48
C HIS A 194 -23.13 7.80 6.72
N PRO A 195 -24.47 7.74 6.86
CA PRO A 195 -25.38 8.63 6.11
C PRO A 195 -25.13 10.13 6.30
N TYR A 196 -24.48 10.54 7.38
CA TYR A 196 -24.11 11.96 7.58
C TYR A 196 -23.04 12.42 6.55
N ILE A 197 -22.27 11.50 5.96
CA ILE A 197 -21.29 11.83 4.93
C ILE A 197 -22.00 12.39 3.69
N ASP A 198 -23.10 11.77 3.27
CA ASP A 198 -23.90 12.25 2.15
C ASP A 198 -24.40 13.67 2.39
N GLN A 199 -24.87 13.93 3.62
CA GLN A 199 -25.30 15.26 4.03
C GLN A 199 -24.16 16.28 4.00
N MET A 200 -22.94 15.89 4.42
CA MET A 200 -21.77 16.75 4.36
C MET A 200 -21.39 17.08 2.92
N VAL A 201 -21.44 16.10 2.01
CA VAL A 201 -21.16 16.29 0.57
C VAL A 201 -22.20 17.23 -0.04
N GLU A 202 -23.49 17.03 0.27
CA GLU A 202 -24.58 17.88 -0.21
C GLU A 202 -24.40 19.34 0.27
N LEU A 203 -24.15 19.52 1.57
CA LEU A 203 -23.89 20.85 2.15
C LEU A 203 -22.66 21.52 1.54
N GLY A 204 -21.58 20.78 1.32
CA GLY A 204 -20.38 21.25 0.66
C GLY A 204 -20.66 21.72 -0.78
N ASN A 205 -21.45 20.97 -1.53
CA ASN A 205 -21.87 21.35 -2.89
C ASN A 205 -22.72 22.62 -2.91
N LEU A 206 -23.63 22.76 -1.93
CA LEU A 206 -24.45 23.98 -1.80
C LEU A 206 -23.59 25.20 -1.44
N GLN A 207 -22.62 25.05 -0.54
CA GLN A 207 -21.69 26.11 -0.19
C GLN A 207 -20.84 26.55 -1.39
N GLN A 208 -20.32 25.59 -2.20
CA GLN A 208 -19.55 25.90 -3.39
C GLN A 208 -20.39 26.63 -4.45
N ARG A 209 -21.67 26.28 -4.61
CA ARG A 209 -22.58 27.02 -5.49
C ARG A 209 -22.80 28.46 -4.99
N GLY A 210 -23.04 28.64 -3.70
CA GLY A 210 -23.20 29.96 -3.08
C GLY A 210 -21.95 30.85 -3.16
N TRP A 211 -20.73 30.24 -3.25
CA TRP A 211 -19.51 31.00 -3.48
C TRP A 211 -19.37 31.51 -4.92
N LYS A 212 -19.85 30.74 -5.91
CA LYS A 212 -19.83 31.15 -7.33
C LYS A 212 -20.84 32.22 -7.67
N GLU A 213 -21.87 32.41 -6.85
CA GLU A 213 -22.96 33.39 -7.06
C GLU A 213 -22.76 34.70 -6.27
N ARG A 214 -21.64 34.86 -5.56
CA ARG A 214 -21.28 36.13 -4.91
C ARG A 214 -20.60 37.03 -5.93
N PRO A 215 -21.11 38.25 -6.13
CA PRO A 215 -20.54 39.23 -7.07
C PRO A 215 -19.13 39.68 -6.64
#